data_d8c747c9977ddc8b868a0cb33ac24069
#
_entry.id   d8c747c9977ddc8b868a0cb33ac24069
#
_cell.length_a   1.000
_cell.length_b   1.000
_cell.length_c   1.000
_cell.angle_alpha   90.00
_cell.angle_beta   90.00
_cell.angle_gamma   90.00
#
_symmetry.space_group_name_H-M   'P 1'
#
loop_
_entity.id
_entity.type
_entity.pdbx_description
1 polymer ?
#
loop_
_entity_poly.entity_id
_entity_poly.type
_entity_poly.pdbx_seq_one_letter_code
_entity_poly.pdbx_strand_id
1 'polypeptide(L)'
;ASAARGTGVPVIADGGLRYSGDIVKALAAGGDCVMIGSMFAGTEEAPGETIIYNGRKFKSYRGMGSLDAMKAGSADRYFQKGDVNINKLVPEGIVARVPFKGMLSETVFQLVGGIRAGMGYCGAPNIETLKETGKFVKISAASLKESHPHDIHITKEAPNYSVE
;
A
#
# COMPACT_ATOMS: atom_id res chain seq x y z
N ALA A 1 9.96 -4.68 -14.70
CA ALA A 1 9.29 -4.14 -15.87
C ALA A 1 10.12 -4.33 -17.15
N SER A 2 11.39 -3.88 -17.21
CA SER A 2 12.19 -3.93 -18.45
C SER A 2 12.32 -5.35 -19.02
N ALA A 3 12.56 -6.37 -18.19
CA ALA A 3 12.70 -7.77 -18.62
C ALA A 3 11.37 -8.38 -19.12
N ALA A 4 10.23 -7.86 -18.64
CA ALA A 4 8.90 -8.34 -19.06
C ALA A 4 8.35 -7.58 -20.28
N ARG A 5 9.02 -6.50 -20.70
CA ARG A 5 8.57 -5.69 -21.83
C ARG A 5 8.51 -6.50 -23.12
N GLY A 6 7.37 -6.48 -23.80
CA GLY A 6 7.16 -7.22 -25.06
C GLY A 6 6.80 -8.69 -24.90
N THR A 7 6.77 -9.22 -23.68
CA THR A 7 6.37 -10.62 -23.43
C THR A 7 4.87 -10.81 -23.27
N GLY A 8 4.11 -9.73 -23.08
CA GLY A 8 2.68 -9.77 -22.73
C GLY A 8 2.42 -10.12 -21.25
N VAL A 9 3.45 -10.32 -20.44
CA VAL A 9 3.31 -10.64 -19.01
C VAL A 9 3.20 -9.34 -18.21
N PRO A 10 2.08 -9.11 -17.49
CA PRO A 10 1.90 -7.91 -16.68
C PRO A 10 2.77 -7.96 -15.41
N VAL A 11 3.17 -6.78 -14.93
CA VAL A 11 3.99 -6.60 -13.73
C VAL A 11 3.14 -6.01 -12.62
N ILE A 12 3.10 -6.69 -11.47
CA ILE A 12 2.46 -6.21 -10.25
C ILE A 12 3.52 -5.56 -9.36
N ALA A 13 3.37 -4.29 -9.03
CA ALA A 13 4.22 -3.62 -8.05
C ALA A 13 3.69 -3.90 -6.64
N ASP A 14 4.40 -4.76 -5.90
CA ASP A 14 3.98 -5.22 -4.58
C ASP A 14 4.82 -4.57 -3.48
N GLY A 15 4.12 -3.93 -2.53
CA GLY A 15 4.70 -3.39 -1.31
C GLY A 15 5.20 -1.95 -1.39
N GLY A 16 5.39 -1.35 -0.22
CA GLY A 16 5.97 -0.01 -0.05
C GLY A 16 5.03 1.16 -0.37
N LEU A 17 3.78 0.92 -0.72
CA LEU A 17 2.80 1.95 -1.08
C LEU A 17 2.15 2.53 0.18
N ARG A 18 2.30 3.82 0.41
CA ARG A 18 1.73 4.56 1.55
C ARG A 18 0.76 5.66 1.12
N TYR A 19 0.97 6.23 -0.04
CA TYR A 19 0.22 7.35 -0.59
C TYR A 19 -0.18 7.08 -2.04
N SER A 20 -1.18 7.78 -2.54
CA SER A 20 -1.58 7.71 -3.96
C SER A 20 -0.45 8.07 -4.92
N GLY A 21 0.43 8.98 -4.53
CA GLY A 21 1.63 9.34 -5.30
C GLY A 21 2.63 8.17 -5.45
N ASP A 22 2.67 7.23 -4.51
CA ASP A 22 3.52 6.04 -4.65
C ASP A 22 2.97 5.10 -5.73
N ILE A 23 1.64 5.05 -5.90
CA ILE A 23 1.01 4.30 -6.99
C ILE A 23 1.40 4.90 -8.34
N VAL A 24 1.36 6.23 -8.47
CA VAL A 24 1.81 6.92 -9.69
C VAL A 24 3.25 6.57 -10.03
N LYS A 25 4.14 6.60 -9.04
CA LYS A 25 5.54 6.22 -9.21
C LYS A 25 5.69 4.75 -9.62
N ALA A 26 4.94 3.84 -9.02
CA ALA A 26 4.97 2.42 -9.35
C ALA A 26 4.54 2.17 -10.81
N LEU A 27 3.47 2.82 -11.25
CA LEU A 27 2.98 2.76 -12.63
C LEU A 27 4.00 3.38 -13.60
N ALA A 28 4.53 4.58 -13.31
CA ALA A 28 5.57 5.22 -14.12
C ALA A 28 6.85 4.37 -14.24
N ALA A 29 7.18 3.58 -13.20
CA ALA A 29 8.30 2.65 -13.23
C ALA A 29 8.03 1.38 -14.09
N GLY A 30 6.84 1.25 -14.66
CA GLY A 30 6.46 0.16 -15.54
C GLY A 30 5.60 -0.93 -14.90
N GLY A 31 5.04 -0.69 -13.72
CA GLY A 31 3.98 -1.56 -13.17
C GLY A 31 2.69 -1.45 -13.98
N ASP A 32 1.99 -2.56 -14.15
CA ASP A 32 0.67 -2.60 -14.79
C ASP A 32 -0.45 -2.46 -13.76
N CYS A 33 -0.20 -2.94 -12.56
CA CYS A 33 -1.06 -2.76 -11.39
C CYS A 33 -0.22 -2.76 -10.11
N VAL A 34 -0.88 -2.52 -8.98
CA VAL A 34 -0.26 -2.46 -7.67
C VAL A 34 -0.92 -3.42 -6.69
N MET A 35 -0.13 -3.99 -5.78
CA MET A 35 -0.62 -4.75 -4.65
C MET A 35 -0.70 -3.84 -3.43
N ILE A 36 -1.88 -3.73 -2.84
CA ILE A 36 -2.13 -2.86 -1.69
C ILE A 36 -2.50 -3.72 -0.48
N GLY A 37 -1.78 -3.53 0.61
CA GLY A 37 -2.01 -4.21 1.89
C GLY A 37 -2.60 -3.27 2.94
N SER A 38 -1.73 -2.58 3.69
CA SER A 38 -2.11 -1.78 4.86
C SER A 38 -3.11 -0.66 4.56
N MET A 39 -3.08 -0.08 3.36
CA MET A 39 -4.03 0.97 2.98
C MET A 39 -5.47 0.45 2.90
N PHE A 40 -5.67 -0.82 2.54
CA PHE A 40 -7.00 -1.45 2.50
C PHE A 40 -7.35 -2.20 3.80
N ALA A 41 -6.37 -2.51 4.63
CA ALA A 41 -6.59 -3.29 5.84
C ALA A 41 -7.53 -2.61 6.86
N GLY A 42 -7.65 -1.28 6.83
CA GLY A 42 -8.54 -0.50 7.69
C GLY A 42 -9.98 -0.33 7.15
N THR A 43 -10.29 -0.83 5.96
CA THR A 43 -11.62 -0.68 5.35
C THR A 43 -12.66 -1.62 6.00
N GLU A 44 -13.93 -1.29 5.85
CA GLU A 44 -15.05 -2.09 6.39
C GLU A 44 -15.02 -3.52 5.86
N GLU A 45 -14.72 -3.69 4.56
CA GLU A 45 -14.71 -4.97 3.86
C GLU A 45 -13.48 -5.83 4.16
N ALA A 46 -12.44 -5.26 4.78
CA ALA A 46 -11.28 -6.04 5.19
C ALA A 46 -11.67 -7.10 6.24
N PRO A 47 -11.13 -8.34 6.16
CA PRO A 47 -11.57 -9.45 7.00
C PRO A 47 -11.16 -9.34 8.47
N GLY A 48 -10.33 -8.36 8.83
CA GLY A 48 -9.90 -8.13 10.22
C GLY A 48 -11.07 -7.72 11.11
N GLU A 49 -11.05 -8.13 12.37
CA GLU A 49 -12.05 -7.74 13.37
C GLU A 49 -12.00 -6.24 13.65
N THR A 50 -13.16 -5.63 13.86
CA THR A 50 -13.25 -4.24 14.32
C THR A 50 -13.01 -4.18 15.82
N ILE A 51 -12.02 -3.40 16.23
CA ILE A 51 -11.58 -3.23 17.63
C ILE A 51 -11.82 -1.79 18.04
N ILE A 52 -12.37 -1.58 19.23
CA ILE A 52 -12.43 -0.25 19.85
C ILE A 52 -11.27 -0.13 20.84
N TYR A 53 -10.43 0.87 20.64
CA TYR A 53 -9.29 1.14 21.51
C TYR A 53 -9.16 2.65 21.74
N ASN A 54 -9.09 3.08 22.99
CA ASN A 54 -9.07 4.49 23.37
C ASN A 54 -10.17 5.34 22.68
N GLY A 55 -11.40 4.80 22.60
CA GLY A 55 -12.53 5.47 21.98
C GLY A 55 -12.51 5.57 20.45
N ARG A 56 -11.51 4.98 19.79
CA ARG A 56 -11.39 4.97 18.32
C ARG A 56 -11.56 3.55 17.77
N LYS A 57 -12.10 3.48 16.54
CA LYS A 57 -12.23 2.20 15.81
C LYS A 57 -10.93 1.86 15.10
N PHE A 58 -10.56 0.58 15.17
CA PHE A 58 -9.43 -0.02 14.47
C PHE A 58 -9.89 -1.33 13.82
N LYS A 59 -9.14 -1.79 12.83
CA LYS A 59 -9.24 -3.17 12.31
C LYS A 59 -8.02 -3.95 12.75
N SER A 60 -8.21 -5.21 13.16
CA SER A 60 -7.09 -6.11 13.36
C SER A 60 -6.39 -6.36 12.03
N TYR A 61 -5.08 -6.34 12.05
CA TYR A 61 -4.23 -6.55 10.87
C TYR A 61 -3.18 -7.60 11.18
N ARG A 62 -3.00 -8.54 10.26
CA ARG A 62 -1.88 -9.48 10.34
C ARG A 62 -1.22 -9.61 8.97
N GLY A 63 0.10 -9.51 8.93
CA GLY A 63 0.87 -9.84 7.74
C GLY A 63 0.76 -11.32 7.42
N MET A 64 0.79 -11.70 6.14
CA MET A 64 0.69 -13.10 5.70
C MET A 64 1.80 -13.99 6.26
N GLY A 65 2.99 -13.44 6.55
CA GLY A 65 4.11 -14.11 7.21
C GLY A 65 4.06 -14.08 8.74
N SER A 66 2.96 -13.61 9.35
CA SER A 66 2.79 -13.69 10.80
C SER A 66 2.47 -15.12 11.24
N LEU A 67 2.82 -15.45 12.50
CA LEU A 67 2.51 -16.78 13.08
C LEU A 67 1.01 -17.11 12.97
N ASP A 68 0.15 -16.14 13.24
CA ASP A 68 -1.29 -16.34 13.19
C ASP A 68 -1.82 -16.59 11.77
N ALA A 69 -1.23 -15.92 10.76
CA ALA A 69 -1.57 -16.18 9.37
C ALA A 69 -1.04 -17.54 8.90
N MET A 70 0.18 -17.92 9.30
CA MET A 70 0.75 -19.22 8.96
C MET A 70 -0.03 -20.38 9.57
N LYS A 71 -0.48 -20.25 10.81
CA LYS A 71 -1.40 -21.21 11.47
C LYS A 71 -2.73 -21.34 10.73
N ALA A 72 -3.21 -20.26 10.12
CA ALA A 72 -4.46 -20.23 9.37
C ALA A 72 -4.30 -20.67 7.90
N GLY A 73 -3.12 -21.10 7.44
CA GLY A 73 -2.90 -21.73 6.15
C GLY A 73 -1.90 -21.05 5.21
N SER A 74 -1.29 -19.91 5.57
CA SER A 74 -0.33 -19.22 4.70
C SER A 74 1.10 -19.77 4.77
N ALA A 75 1.38 -20.81 5.56
CA ALA A 75 2.72 -21.35 5.77
C ALA A 75 3.37 -21.90 4.49
N ASP A 76 2.57 -22.38 3.52
CA ASP A 76 3.05 -22.90 2.24
C ASP A 76 3.70 -21.80 1.38
N ARG A 77 3.21 -20.56 1.46
CA ARG A 77 3.77 -19.41 0.76
C ARG A 77 5.21 -19.07 1.22
N TYR A 78 5.55 -19.47 2.44
CA TYR A 78 6.88 -19.22 3.04
C TYR A 78 7.75 -20.47 3.09
N PHE A 79 7.44 -21.49 2.24
CA PHE A 79 8.19 -22.75 2.17
C PHE A 79 8.26 -23.51 3.51
N GLN A 80 7.30 -23.28 4.38
CA GLN A 80 7.24 -23.89 5.72
C GLN A 80 6.11 -24.93 5.83
N LYS A 81 5.78 -25.58 4.70
CA LYS A 81 4.76 -26.61 4.60
C LYS A 81 5.32 -27.96 5.02
N GLY A 82 4.73 -28.60 5.98
CA GLY A 82 5.01 -30.01 6.24
C GLY A 82 5.15 -30.44 7.70
N ASP A 83 5.51 -29.58 8.61
CA ASP A 83 5.57 -29.92 10.03
C ASP A 83 4.88 -28.83 10.86
N VAL A 84 3.74 -29.20 11.45
CA VAL A 84 2.92 -28.28 12.27
C VAL A 84 3.53 -28.05 13.66
N ASN A 85 4.83 -28.09 13.78
CA ASN A 85 5.47 -27.67 15.01
C ASN A 85 5.63 -26.14 14.99
N ILE A 86 4.66 -25.46 15.61
CA ILE A 86 4.57 -24.01 15.71
C ILE A 86 5.89 -23.38 16.16
N ASN A 87 6.67 -24.09 16.98
CA ASN A 87 7.97 -23.63 17.47
C ASN A 87 9.07 -23.61 16.40
N LYS A 88 8.82 -24.18 15.22
CA LYS A 88 9.76 -24.17 14.08
C LYS A 88 9.40 -23.15 13.02
N LEU A 89 8.22 -22.48 13.12
CA LEU A 89 7.83 -21.44 12.19
C LEU A 89 8.64 -20.17 12.46
N VAL A 90 9.25 -19.64 11.41
CA VAL A 90 9.97 -18.35 11.45
C VAL A 90 9.02 -17.25 10.96
N PRO A 91 8.56 -16.34 11.84
CA PRO A 91 7.66 -15.27 11.43
C PRO A 91 8.42 -14.20 10.66
N GLU A 92 7.88 -13.82 9.50
CA GLU A 92 8.33 -12.68 8.69
C GLU A 92 7.33 -11.52 8.71
N GLY A 93 6.20 -11.69 9.40
CA GLY A 93 5.13 -10.71 9.49
C GLY A 93 4.69 -10.45 10.92
N ILE A 94 4.02 -9.33 11.12
CA ILE A 94 3.51 -8.85 12.40
C ILE A 94 2.00 -8.99 12.51
N VAL A 95 1.51 -9.04 13.74
CA VAL A 95 0.10 -8.82 14.11
C VAL A 95 -0.01 -7.42 14.71
N ALA A 96 -0.92 -6.61 14.21
CA ALA A 96 -1.09 -5.22 14.57
C ALA A 96 -2.56 -4.80 14.45
N ARG A 97 -2.82 -3.53 14.68
CA ARG A 97 -4.10 -2.89 14.37
C ARG A 97 -3.86 -1.67 13.48
N VAL A 98 -4.78 -1.40 12.57
CA VAL A 98 -4.77 -0.22 11.69
C VAL A 98 -6.01 0.63 11.95
N PRO A 99 -5.95 1.95 11.83
CA PRO A 99 -7.11 2.80 11.97
C PRO A 99 -8.21 2.38 11.00
N PHE A 100 -9.47 2.40 11.48
CA PHE A 100 -10.64 2.17 10.64
C PHE A 100 -10.80 3.34 9.65
N LYS A 101 -11.06 3.02 8.39
CA LYS A 101 -11.10 4.00 7.28
C LYS A 101 -12.45 4.14 6.58
N GLY A 102 -13.48 3.42 7.03
CA GLY A 102 -14.77 3.39 6.34
C GLY A 102 -14.80 2.43 5.15
N MET A 103 -15.63 2.73 4.17
CA MET A 103 -15.85 1.87 3.00
C MET A 103 -14.64 1.82 2.07
N LEU A 104 -14.37 0.65 1.49
CA LEU A 104 -13.32 0.47 0.48
C LEU A 104 -13.51 1.39 -0.72
N SER A 105 -14.76 1.59 -1.15
CA SER A 105 -15.10 2.45 -2.28
C SER A 105 -14.60 3.88 -2.11
N GLU A 106 -14.69 4.44 -0.90
CA GLU A 106 -14.19 5.78 -0.58
C GLU A 106 -12.67 5.85 -0.68
N THR A 107 -11.99 4.83 -0.13
CA THR A 107 -10.53 4.72 -0.23
C THR A 107 -10.08 4.62 -1.69
N VAL A 108 -10.72 3.76 -2.48
CA VAL A 108 -10.40 3.59 -3.92
C VAL A 108 -10.66 4.88 -4.69
N PHE A 109 -11.77 5.57 -4.43
CA PHE A 109 -12.07 6.86 -5.06
C PHE A 109 -10.95 7.87 -4.84
N GLN A 110 -10.45 7.99 -3.61
CA GLN A 110 -9.34 8.90 -3.26
C GLN A 110 -8.04 8.49 -3.96
N LEU A 111 -7.71 7.20 -4.00
CA LEU A 111 -6.50 6.70 -4.65
C LEU A 111 -6.54 6.96 -6.16
N VAL A 112 -7.67 6.69 -6.81
CA VAL A 112 -7.86 6.94 -8.25
C VAL A 112 -7.80 8.45 -8.55
N GLY A 113 -8.38 9.28 -7.70
CA GLY A 113 -8.25 10.74 -7.78
C GLY A 113 -6.79 11.19 -7.74
N GLY A 114 -6.00 10.65 -6.81
CA GLY A 114 -4.57 10.92 -6.71
C GLY A 114 -3.77 10.45 -7.92
N ILE A 115 -4.11 9.28 -8.49
CA ILE A 115 -3.48 8.78 -9.72
C ILE A 115 -3.76 9.74 -10.88
N ARG A 116 -5.02 10.14 -11.06
CA ARG A 116 -5.41 11.10 -12.11
C ARG A 116 -4.69 12.44 -11.98
N ALA A 117 -4.59 12.95 -10.75
CA ALA A 117 -3.85 14.18 -10.48
C ALA A 117 -2.36 14.04 -10.85
N GLY A 118 -1.73 12.94 -10.41
CA GLY A 118 -0.33 12.66 -10.72
C GLY A 118 -0.06 12.50 -12.22
N MET A 119 -0.96 11.82 -12.94
CA MET A 119 -0.90 11.74 -14.41
C MET A 119 -1.03 13.13 -15.06
N GLY A 120 -1.92 13.97 -14.54
CA GLY A 120 -2.08 15.36 -15.00
C GLY A 120 -0.80 16.17 -14.81
N TYR A 121 -0.14 16.08 -13.67
CA TYR A 121 1.15 16.73 -13.43
C TYR A 121 2.27 16.24 -14.37
N CYS A 122 2.20 14.97 -14.80
CA CYS A 122 3.15 14.39 -15.74
C CYS A 122 2.77 14.65 -17.22
N GLY A 123 1.63 15.29 -17.50
CA GLY A 123 1.11 15.45 -18.88
C GLY A 123 0.74 14.12 -19.55
N ALA A 124 0.43 13.09 -18.79
CA ALA A 124 0.14 11.74 -19.29
C ALA A 124 -1.39 11.51 -19.36
N PRO A 125 -1.98 11.39 -20.55
CA PRO A 125 -3.42 11.17 -20.73
C PRO A 125 -3.86 9.74 -20.35
N ASN A 126 -2.95 8.79 -20.32
CA ASN A 126 -3.17 7.39 -19.97
C ASN A 126 -1.93 6.79 -19.29
N ILE A 127 -2.07 5.57 -18.75
CA ILE A 127 -1.00 4.88 -18.01
C ILE A 127 0.16 4.51 -18.94
N GLU A 128 -0.09 4.13 -20.18
CA GLU A 128 0.94 3.78 -21.16
C GLU A 128 1.85 5.00 -21.42
N THR A 129 1.27 6.16 -21.66
CA THR A 129 2.03 7.41 -21.81
C THR A 129 2.83 7.72 -20.53
N LEU A 130 2.24 7.51 -19.35
CA LEU A 130 2.96 7.71 -18.08
C LEU A 130 4.19 6.80 -17.98
N LYS A 131 4.09 5.53 -18.39
CA LYS A 131 5.21 4.57 -18.41
C LYS A 131 6.31 4.97 -19.39
N GLU A 132 5.93 5.55 -20.53
CA GLU A 132 6.86 5.93 -21.61
C GLU A 132 7.57 7.25 -21.34
N THR A 133 6.83 8.25 -20.84
CA THR A 133 7.32 9.62 -20.71
C THR A 133 7.72 10.01 -19.30
N GLY A 134 7.28 9.27 -18.29
CA GLY A 134 7.58 9.53 -16.87
C GLY A 134 9.07 9.49 -16.59
N LYS A 135 9.57 10.54 -15.94
CA LYS A 135 10.99 10.67 -15.56
C LYS A 135 11.13 10.75 -14.05
N PHE A 136 12.09 9.99 -13.53
CA PHE A 136 12.44 10.02 -12.11
C PHE A 136 13.62 10.94 -11.88
N VAL A 137 13.57 11.71 -10.79
CA VAL A 137 14.67 12.51 -10.29
C VAL A 137 15.04 12.05 -8.88
N LYS A 138 16.33 12.04 -8.57
CA LYS A 138 16.78 11.83 -7.20
C LYS A 138 16.56 13.09 -6.41
N ILE A 139 15.98 12.96 -5.22
CA ILE A 139 15.78 14.06 -4.28
C ILE A 139 16.54 13.79 -2.98
N SER A 140 16.89 14.85 -2.25
CA SER A 140 17.45 14.75 -0.91
C SER A 140 16.36 14.51 0.14
N ALA A 141 16.77 14.13 1.36
CA ALA A 141 15.84 14.05 2.48
C ALA A 141 15.19 15.41 2.80
N ALA A 142 15.91 16.52 2.59
CA ALA A 142 15.36 17.87 2.74
C ALA A 142 14.25 18.14 1.70
N SER A 143 14.47 17.78 0.42
CA SER A 143 13.43 17.91 -0.61
C SER A 143 12.23 17.02 -0.34
N LEU A 144 12.44 15.82 0.24
CA LEU A 144 11.34 14.96 0.63
C LEU A 144 10.49 15.61 1.73
N LYS A 145 11.12 16.18 2.76
CA LYS A 145 10.44 16.91 3.83
C LYS A 145 9.67 18.11 3.29
N GLU A 146 10.28 18.89 2.39
CA GLU A 146 9.66 20.04 1.74
C GLU A 146 8.45 19.66 0.88
N SER A 147 8.44 18.47 0.29
CA SER A 147 7.36 17.97 -0.55
C SER A 147 6.10 17.53 0.22
N HIS A 148 6.17 17.49 1.55
CA HIS A 148 5.06 17.14 2.43
C HIS A 148 4.73 18.32 3.36
N PRO A 149 3.54 18.38 3.97
CA PRO A 149 3.24 19.37 4.98
C PRO A 149 4.32 19.38 6.07
N HIS A 150 4.93 20.54 6.30
CA HIS A 150 5.99 20.74 7.30
C HIS A 150 5.76 22.06 8.03
N ASP A 151 6.28 22.15 9.26
CA ASP A 151 6.19 23.33 10.11
C ASP A 151 4.75 23.82 10.38
N ILE A 152 3.77 22.89 10.32
CA ILE A 152 2.35 23.13 10.60
C ILE A 152 1.78 22.03 11.49
N HIS A 153 0.72 22.35 12.22
CA HIS A 153 -0.10 21.37 12.91
C HIS A 153 -1.38 21.10 12.09
N ILE A 154 -1.60 19.84 11.72
CA ILE A 154 -2.82 19.44 11.01
C ILE A 154 -3.97 19.50 12.00
N THR A 155 -4.93 20.40 11.79
CA THR A 155 -6.12 20.57 12.63
C THR A 155 -7.32 19.78 12.09
N LYS A 156 -7.31 19.44 10.80
CA LYS A 156 -8.31 18.60 10.15
C LYS A 156 -7.61 17.63 9.21
N GLU A 157 -7.80 16.35 9.47
CA GLU A 157 -7.22 15.30 8.63
C GLU A 157 -7.80 15.31 7.21
N ALA A 158 -6.96 15.00 6.24
CA ALA A 158 -7.34 14.76 4.86
C ALA A 158 -7.09 13.29 4.51
N PRO A 159 -7.72 12.72 3.47
CA PRO A 159 -7.58 11.29 3.15
C PRO A 159 -6.15 10.78 3.00
N ASN A 160 -5.22 11.65 2.60
CA ASN A 160 -3.80 11.32 2.42
C ASN A 160 -2.90 11.80 3.57
N TYR A 161 -3.45 12.50 4.57
CA TYR A 161 -2.69 13.07 5.68
C TYR A 161 -3.47 12.90 6.98
N SER A 162 -2.98 12.03 7.85
CA SER A 162 -3.49 11.84 9.22
C SER A 162 -2.49 12.38 10.24
N VAL A 163 -2.99 12.76 11.40
CA VAL A 163 -2.17 13.05 12.58
C VAL A 163 -1.76 11.70 13.18
N GLU A 164 -0.47 11.41 13.24
CA GLU A 164 0.11 10.25 13.93
C GLU A 164 0.01 10.37 15.46
#